data_0e8c37d63ec04d7b9ae57556138d5a53
#
_entry.id   0e8c37d63ec04d7b9ae57556138d5a53
#
_cell.length_a   1.000
_cell.length_b   1.000
_cell.length_c   1.000
_cell.angle_alpha   90.00
_cell.angle_beta   90.00
_cell.angle_gamma   90.00
#
_symmetry.space_group_name_H-M   'P 1'
#
loop_
_entity.id
_entity.type
_entity.pdbx_description
1 polymer ?
#
loop_
_entity_poly.entity_id
_entity_poly.type
_entity_poly.pdbx_seq_one_letter_code
_entity_poly.pdbx_strand_id
1 'polypeptide(L)' 'MSITITAVRNPKWKKAMSPDTMEEVDIIKCEVQTNQFGDEWLPFGCTPYDTAEHGKKLWEDLNNGVYGEIGNG' A
#
# COMPACT_ATOMS: atom_id res chain seq x y z
N MET A 1 9.68 1.34 17.29
CA MET A 1 9.62 0.01 16.64
C MET A 1 9.08 0.15 15.24
N SER A 2 9.72 -0.49 14.28
CA SER A 2 9.25 -0.43 12.91
C SER A 2 8.30 -1.58 12.61
N ILE A 3 7.25 -1.28 11.85
CA ILE A 3 6.33 -2.28 11.36
C ILE A 3 6.91 -2.90 10.10
N THR A 4 6.95 -4.22 10.04
CA THR A 4 7.39 -4.95 8.86
C THR A 4 6.19 -5.62 8.20
N ILE A 5 5.97 -5.33 6.93
CA ILE A 5 4.92 -5.98 6.14
C ILE A 5 5.45 -7.35 5.72
N THR A 6 4.75 -8.41 6.10
CA THR A 6 5.18 -9.79 5.84
C THR A 6 4.45 -10.43 4.67
N ALA A 7 3.26 -9.95 4.34
CA ALA A 7 2.49 -10.46 3.21
C ALA A 7 1.57 -9.37 2.67
N VAL A 8 1.25 -9.45 1.39
CA VAL A 8 0.36 -8.50 0.71
C VAL A 8 -0.55 -9.29 -0.23
N ARG A 9 -1.82 -8.89 -0.29
CA ARG A 9 -2.77 -9.49 -1.23
C ARG A 9 -3.75 -8.45 -1.76
N ASN A 10 -4.36 -8.77 -2.90
CA ASN A 10 -5.43 -7.97 -3.54
C ASN A 10 -5.08 -6.50 -3.75
N PRO A 11 -3.90 -6.18 -4.31
CA PRO A 11 -3.58 -4.79 -4.61
C PRO A 11 -4.47 -4.27 -5.74
N LYS A 12 -5.06 -3.09 -5.52
CA LYS A 12 -5.95 -2.46 -6.51
C LYS A 12 -5.70 -0.96 -6.57
N TRP A 13 -5.76 -0.42 -7.78
CA TRP A 13 -5.69 1.03 -7.97
C TRP A 13 -6.98 1.68 -7.50
N LYS A 14 -6.85 2.76 -6.77
CA LYS A 14 -7.97 3.59 -6.31
C LYS A 14 -7.60 5.06 -6.48
N LYS A 15 -8.61 5.90 -6.66
CA LYS A 15 -8.41 7.34 -6.69
C LYS A 15 -8.78 7.93 -5.34
N ALA A 16 -7.97 8.88 -4.89
CA ALA A 16 -8.17 9.54 -3.60
C ALA A 16 -7.83 11.02 -3.75
N MET A 17 -8.41 11.85 -2.90
CA MET A 17 -8.09 13.28 -2.88
C MET A 17 -6.88 13.53 -1.99
N SER A 18 -5.90 14.23 -2.53
CA SER A 18 -4.76 14.66 -1.73
C SER A 18 -5.24 15.75 -0.75
N PRO A 19 -4.96 15.62 0.56
CA PRO A 19 -5.38 16.63 1.53
C PRO A 19 -4.65 17.96 1.37
N ASP A 20 -3.45 17.95 0.77
CA ASP A 20 -2.64 19.16 0.62
C ASP A 20 -3.05 19.99 -0.60
N THR A 21 -3.29 19.35 -1.72
CA THR A 21 -3.55 20.04 -2.98
C THR A 21 -5.00 19.92 -3.45
N MET A 22 -5.78 19.07 -2.81
CA MET A 22 -7.17 18.76 -3.19
C MET A 22 -7.27 18.18 -4.61
N GLU A 23 -6.19 17.62 -5.12
CA GLU A 23 -6.15 16.97 -6.42
C GLU A 23 -6.36 15.47 -6.30
N GLU A 24 -6.95 14.88 -7.33
CA GLU A 24 -7.12 13.43 -7.40
C GLU A 24 -5.77 12.78 -7.68
N VAL A 25 -5.43 11.79 -6.85
CA VAL A 25 -4.19 11.02 -7.01
C VAL A 25 -4.51 9.53 -7.02
N ASP A 26 -3.69 8.77 -7.73
CA ASP A 26 -3.83 7.32 -7.74
C ASP A 26 -3.10 6.73 -6.54
N ILE A 27 -3.80 5.88 -5.80
CA ILE A 27 -3.22 5.14 -4.68
C ILE A 27 -3.46 3.65 -4.91
N ILE A 28 -2.70 2.83 -4.20
CA ILE A 28 -2.88 1.38 -4.24
C ILE A 28 -3.47 0.93 -2.91
N LYS A 29 -4.66 0.36 -2.95
CA LYS A 29 -5.27 -0.26 -1.78
C LYS A 29 -5.03 -1.76 -1.81
N CYS A 30 -4.62 -2.31 -0.68
CA CYS A 30 -4.34 -3.73 -0.57
C CYS A 30 -4.61 -4.20 0.85
N GLU A 31 -4.48 -5.49 1.07
CA GLU A 31 -4.51 -6.06 2.40
C GLU A 31 -3.12 -6.57 2.73
N VAL A 32 -2.68 -6.32 3.95
CA VAL A 32 -1.32 -6.68 4.38
C VAL A 32 -1.35 -7.45 5.69
N GLN A 33 -0.37 -8.30 5.89
CA GLN A 33 -0.05 -8.87 7.17
C GLN A 33 1.23 -8.22 7.68
N THR A 34 1.32 -8.05 8.99
CA THR A 34 2.50 -7.44 9.60
C THR A 34 3.03 -8.32 10.72
N ASN A 35 4.28 -8.04 11.10
CA ASN A 35 4.91 -8.75 12.21
C ASN A 35 4.22 -8.49 13.56
N GLN A 36 3.47 -7.41 13.69
CA GLN A 36 2.76 -7.09 14.94
C GLN A 36 1.44 -7.84 15.09
N PHE A 37 0.77 -8.09 13.99
CA PHE A 37 -0.58 -8.67 13.99
C PHE A 37 -0.63 -10.09 13.42
N GLY A 38 0.52 -10.65 13.10
CA GLY A 38 0.63 -12.04 12.66
C GLY A 38 -0.18 -12.35 11.40
N ASP A 39 -1.16 -13.22 11.52
CA ASP A 39 -1.95 -13.71 10.39
C ASP A 39 -3.14 -12.82 10.03
N GLU A 40 -3.34 -11.74 10.76
CA GLU A 40 -4.47 -10.84 10.50
C GLU A 40 -4.23 -10.00 9.26
N TRP A 41 -5.19 -9.99 8.34
CA TRP A 41 -5.16 -9.13 7.15
C TRP A 41 -5.73 -7.77 7.49
N LEU A 42 -4.94 -6.73 7.26
CA LEU A 42 -5.31 -5.35 7.57
C LEU A 42 -5.41 -4.54 6.28
N PRO A 43 -6.40 -3.64 6.19
CA PRO A 43 -6.48 -2.75 5.02
C PRO A 43 -5.33 -1.75 5.05
N PHE A 44 -4.73 -1.52 3.90
CA PHE A 44 -3.60 -0.60 3.76
C PHE A 44 -3.72 0.19 2.47
N GLY A 45 -3.58 1.51 2.57
CA GLY A 45 -3.53 2.40 1.41
C GLY A 45 -2.11 2.86 1.16
N CYS A 46 -1.55 2.51 0.01
CA CYS A 46 -0.18 2.85 -0.35
C CYS A 46 -0.18 4.08 -1.26
N THR A 47 0.59 5.10 -0.90
CA THR A 47 0.67 6.35 -1.66
C THR A 47 2.09 6.61 -2.13
N PRO A 48 2.26 7.32 -3.29
CA PRO A 48 3.60 7.61 -3.82
C PRO A 48 4.37 8.65 -2.99
N TYR A 49 3.69 9.37 -2.12
CA TYR A 49 4.29 10.41 -1.29
C TYR A 49 4.33 10.04 0.20
N ASP A 50 4.19 8.77 0.50
CA ASP A 50 4.26 8.29 1.89
C ASP A 50 5.66 8.53 2.44
N THR A 51 5.75 9.09 3.65
CA THR A 51 7.02 9.37 4.30
C THR A 51 7.54 8.20 5.14
N ALA A 52 6.70 7.22 5.43
CA ALA A 52 7.09 6.04 6.18
C ALA A 52 7.86 5.06 5.29
N GLU A 53 8.95 4.52 5.79
CA GLU A 53 9.80 3.61 5.03
C GLU A 53 9.04 2.37 4.53
N HIS A 54 8.22 1.79 5.38
CA HIS A 54 7.44 0.61 4.98
C HIS A 54 6.42 0.93 3.88
N GLY A 55 5.86 2.12 3.89
CA GLY A 55 4.94 2.57 2.84
C GLY A 55 5.65 2.80 1.52
N LYS A 56 6.80 3.48 1.55
CA LYS A 56 7.63 3.72 0.36
C LYS A 56 8.07 2.42 -0.28
N LYS A 57 8.57 1.50 0.52
CA LYS A 57 9.02 0.21 0.04
C LYS A 57 7.89 -0.60 -0.57
N LEU A 58 6.73 -0.58 0.06
CA LEU A 58 5.56 -1.28 -0.46
C LEU A 58 5.11 -0.69 -1.79
N TRP A 59 5.11 0.64 -1.91
CA TRP A 59 4.79 1.31 -3.18
C TRP A 59 5.70 0.84 -4.31
N GLU A 60 7.01 0.82 -4.06
CA GLU A 60 7.99 0.37 -5.04
C GLU A 60 7.79 -1.11 -5.39
N ASP A 61 7.62 -1.96 -4.39
CA ASP A 61 7.44 -3.39 -4.60
C ASP A 61 6.17 -3.69 -5.41
N LEU A 62 5.08 -3.00 -5.10
CA LEU A 62 3.83 -3.17 -5.84
C LEU A 62 3.99 -2.75 -7.31
N ASN A 63 4.66 -1.62 -7.55
CA ASN A 63 4.87 -1.13 -8.91
C ASN A 63 5.86 -1.99 -9.69
N ASN A 64 6.76 -2.68 -9.00
CA ASN A 64 7.72 -3.59 -9.63
C ASN A 64 7.16 -5.00 -9.85
N GLY A 65 5.93 -5.25 -9.44
CA GLY A 65 5.28 -6.54 -9.63
C GLY A 65 5.70 -7.62 -8.65
N VAL A 66 6.32 -7.25 -7.54
CA VAL A 66 6.77 -8.21 -6.51
C VAL A 66 5.61 -9.04 -5.97
N TYR A 67 4.44 -8.43 -5.86
CA TYR A 67 3.24 -9.10 -5.34
C TYR A 67 2.22 -9.42 -6.46
N GLY A 68 2.64 -9.39 -7.72
CA GLY A 68 1.78 -9.65 -8.86
C GLY A 68 1.17 -8.39 -9.46
N GLU A 69 0.18 -8.57 -10.32
CA GLU A 69 -0.48 -7.45 -10.99
C GLU A 69 -1.37 -6.66 -10.03
N ILE A 70 -1.38 -5.35 -10.20
CA ILE A 70 -2.28 -4.47 -9.47
C ILE A 70 -3.58 -4.39 -10.25
N GLY A 71 -4.68 -4.79 -9.62
CA GLY A 71 -5.99 -4.77 -10.24
C GLY A 71 -6.56 -3.36 -10.38
N ASN A 72 -7.58 -3.22 -11.23
CA ASN A 72 -8.35 -2.00 -11.33
C ASN A 72 -9.54 -2.09 -10.36
N GLY A 73 -9.56 -1.16 -9.45
CA GLY A 73 -10.54 -1.16 -8.38
C GLY A 73 -11.91 -0.61 -8.72
#